data_08f19a15e5df6e5159fc2e4a387020f7
#
_entry.id   08f19a15e5df6e5159fc2e4a387020f7
#
_cell.length_a   1.000
_cell.length_b   1.000
_cell.length_c   1.000
_cell.angle_alpha   90.00
_cell.angle_beta   90.00
_cell.angle_gamma   90.00
#
_symmetry.space_group_name_H-M   'P 1'
#
loop_
_entity.id
_entity.type
_entity.pdbx_description
1 polymer ?
#
loop_
_entity_poly.entity_id
_entity_poly.type
_entity_poly.pdbx_seq_one_letter_code
_entity_poly.pdbx_strand_id
1 'polypeptide(L)'
;MHIPSLKEVVSAEEWQLRVDLAAGYRLVAAYGMSDLVYTHISARIPGPEHHFLINPYGMMFDEITASSLVKVDRSCNKLSESAFPVNPAGFTIHSAIHQARENAGCVLHTHTRAGIAVSAQKCGVLPISQQSTCVLSSLAYHDYEGVALRDEEKPRLQADLGSCNFLMLRNHGLLTVGRTVADAFMSMYTFENTCRIQVDALAGGQELTMVDPRILQGMSEVTRSVTVGMGSGLAWPALLRKLDRMDPGYKT
;
A
#
# COMPACT_ATOMS: atom_id res chain seq x y z
N MET A 1 12.20 22.33 -7.27
CA MET A 1 10.86 22.96 -7.25
C MET A 1 10.60 23.46 -5.85
N HIS A 2 10.06 24.68 -5.68
CA HIS A 2 9.70 25.21 -4.37
C HIS A 2 8.20 24.91 -4.12
N ILE A 3 7.92 24.11 -3.10
CA ILE A 3 6.54 23.83 -2.64
C ILE A 3 6.40 24.51 -1.26
N PRO A 4 5.47 25.47 -1.11
CA PRO A 4 5.26 26.13 0.18
C PRO A 4 4.85 25.15 1.27
N SER A 5 5.33 25.35 2.49
CA SER A 5 4.96 24.51 3.63
C SER A 5 3.48 24.66 3.98
N LEU A 6 2.81 23.54 4.16
CA LEU A 6 1.41 23.48 4.63
C LEU A 6 1.29 23.29 6.13
N LYS A 7 2.39 23.24 6.87
CA LYS A 7 2.40 22.88 8.29
C LYS A 7 1.51 23.76 9.16
N GLU A 8 1.52 25.06 8.89
CA GLU A 8 0.72 26.04 9.65
C GLU A 8 -0.67 26.31 9.02
N VAL A 9 -0.99 25.60 7.91
CA VAL A 9 -2.23 25.81 7.14
C VAL A 9 -3.26 24.72 7.40
N VAL A 10 -2.81 23.50 7.74
CA VAL A 10 -3.65 22.34 8.00
C VAL A 10 -3.70 22.01 9.48
N SER A 11 -4.65 21.15 9.92
CA SER A 11 -4.70 20.71 11.31
C SER A 11 -3.46 19.87 11.67
N ALA A 12 -3.16 19.76 12.97
CA ALA A 12 -2.04 18.96 13.45
C ALA A 12 -2.18 17.47 13.07
N GLU A 13 -3.41 16.96 13.09
CA GLU A 13 -3.72 15.57 12.69
C GLU A 13 -3.50 15.36 11.19
N GLU A 14 -3.97 16.30 10.33
CA GLU A 14 -3.70 16.23 8.89
C GLU A 14 -2.20 16.35 8.62
N TRP A 15 -1.50 17.25 9.32
CA TRP A 15 -0.06 17.40 9.14
C TRP A 15 0.70 16.12 9.49
N GLN A 16 0.39 15.49 10.62
CA GLN A 16 1.01 14.23 11.00
C GLN A 16 0.75 13.13 9.94
N LEU A 17 -0.48 13.04 9.45
CA LEU A 17 -0.82 12.09 8.39
C LEU A 17 -0.02 12.36 7.10
N ARG A 18 0.19 13.64 6.74
CA ARG A 18 1.03 14.02 5.59
C ARG A 18 2.47 13.58 5.77
N VAL A 19 3.03 13.77 6.96
CA VAL A 19 4.40 13.32 7.29
C VAL A 19 4.50 11.79 7.19
N ASP A 20 3.56 11.06 7.77
CA ASP A 20 3.55 9.61 7.72
C ASP A 20 3.38 9.09 6.28
N LEU A 21 2.50 9.71 5.50
CA LEU A 21 2.28 9.31 4.10
C LEU A 21 3.51 9.61 3.23
N ALA A 22 4.14 10.76 3.40
CA ALA A 22 5.39 11.08 2.71
C ALA A 22 6.51 10.09 3.10
N ALA A 23 6.61 9.72 4.39
CA ALA A 23 7.50 8.67 4.84
C ALA A 23 7.20 7.34 4.16
N GLY A 24 5.93 6.96 4.03
CA GLY A 24 5.49 5.76 3.32
C GLY A 24 6.00 5.72 1.87
N TYR A 25 5.86 6.81 1.12
CA TYR A 25 6.37 6.95 -0.24
C TYR A 25 7.90 6.79 -0.29
N ARG A 26 8.63 7.51 0.57
CA ARG A 26 10.11 7.43 0.64
C ARG A 26 10.58 6.01 0.98
N LEU A 27 9.89 5.32 1.87
CA LEU A 27 10.21 3.94 2.24
C LEU A 27 9.94 2.98 1.07
N VAL A 28 8.83 3.14 0.34
CA VAL A 28 8.55 2.33 -0.87
C VAL A 28 9.68 2.50 -1.88
N ALA A 29 10.16 3.73 -2.11
CA ALA A 29 11.33 3.99 -2.96
C ALA A 29 12.61 3.36 -2.38
N ALA A 30 12.90 3.57 -1.10
CA ALA A 30 14.11 3.08 -0.44
C ALA A 30 14.22 1.54 -0.41
N TYR A 31 13.08 0.83 -0.48
CA TYR A 31 13.03 -0.64 -0.57
C TYR A 31 12.87 -1.17 -2.00
N GLY A 32 12.96 -0.30 -3.02
CA GLY A 32 12.90 -0.68 -4.44
C GLY A 32 11.54 -1.22 -4.86
N MET A 33 10.46 -0.69 -4.29
CA MET A 33 9.08 -1.10 -4.58
C MET A 33 8.31 -0.07 -5.42
N SER A 34 8.94 1.05 -5.81
CA SER A 34 8.35 2.06 -6.69
C SER A 34 8.43 1.63 -8.17
N ASP A 35 7.51 2.12 -8.98
CA ASP A 35 7.50 1.98 -10.43
C ASP A 35 7.38 3.38 -11.05
N LEU A 36 8.52 4.09 -11.15
CA LEU A 36 8.57 5.49 -11.57
C LEU A 36 7.49 6.32 -10.85
N VAL A 37 6.53 6.85 -11.60
CA VAL A 37 5.43 7.69 -11.11
C VAL A 37 4.07 6.97 -11.10
N TYR A 38 4.03 5.69 -11.50
CA TYR A 38 2.77 5.01 -11.87
C TYR A 38 1.98 4.43 -10.72
N THR A 39 2.59 4.15 -9.59
CA THR A 39 1.90 3.62 -8.41
C THR A 39 1.53 4.74 -7.43
N HIS A 40 0.78 4.39 -6.40
CA HIS A 40 0.22 5.39 -5.50
C HIS A 40 -0.08 4.80 -4.12
N ILE A 41 -0.05 5.69 -3.14
CA ILE A 41 -0.50 5.43 -1.77
C ILE A 41 -1.51 6.52 -1.43
N SER A 42 -2.65 6.16 -0.90
CA SER A 42 -3.62 7.14 -0.40
C SER A 42 -3.90 6.93 1.07
N ALA A 43 -4.14 8.03 1.78
CA ALA A 43 -4.52 8.00 3.18
C ALA A 43 -5.75 8.85 3.43
N ARG A 44 -6.69 8.33 4.23
CA ARG A 44 -7.91 9.04 4.63
C ARG A 44 -7.58 10.06 5.70
N ILE A 45 -7.94 11.33 5.47
CA ILE A 45 -7.86 12.37 6.48
C ILE A 45 -8.96 12.11 7.51
N PRO A 46 -8.64 12.15 8.82
CA PRO A 46 -9.66 12.07 9.88
C PRO A 46 -10.72 13.18 9.70
N GLY A 47 -11.97 12.83 9.90
CA GLY A 47 -13.09 13.77 9.82
C GLY A 47 -14.26 13.24 8.98
N PRO A 48 -15.41 13.91 9.04
CA PRO A 48 -16.63 13.48 8.37
C PRO A 48 -16.65 13.76 6.86
N GLU A 49 -15.73 14.60 6.35
CA GLU A 49 -15.72 15.05 4.95
C GLU A 49 -15.24 13.95 3.98
N HIS A 50 -14.61 12.88 4.50
CA HIS A 50 -14.02 11.81 3.69
C HIS A 50 -13.07 12.32 2.60
N HIS A 51 -12.16 13.20 3.00
CA HIS A 51 -11.06 13.64 2.16
C HIS A 51 -9.87 12.68 2.24
N PHE A 52 -9.03 12.70 1.21
CA PHE A 52 -7.88 11.81 1.08
C PHE A 52 -6.64 12.59 0.69
N LEU A 53 -5.47 12.06 1.07
CA LEU A 53 -4.16 12.49 0.58
C LEU A 53 -3.65 11.46 -0.40
N ILE A 54 -3.03 11.92 -1.49
CA ILE A 54 -2.40 11.10 -2.51
C ILE A 54 -1.18 11.84 -3.09
N ASN A 55 -0.27 11.13 -3.75
CA ASN A 55 0.88 11.77 -4.42
C ASN A 55 0.47 12.64 -5.61
N PRO A 56 1.20 13.72 -5.85
CA PRO A 56 1.12 14.43 -7.12
C PRO A 56 1.63 13.51 -8.24
N TYR A 57 0.81 13.30 -9.27
CA TYR A 57 1.15 12.45 -10.41
C TYR A 57 2.19 13.13 -11.29
N GLY A 58 3.38 12.54 -11.36
CA GLY A 58 4.54 13.10 -12.03
C GLY A 58 5.73 13.36 -11.10
N MET A 59 5.54 13.25 -9.77
CA MET A 59 6.65 13.22 -8.82
C MET A 59 7.08 11.79 -8.51
N MET A 60 8.39 11.58 -8.46
CA MET A 60 8.96 10.31 -8.00
C MET A 60 8.73 10.13 -6.50
N PHE A 61 8.65 8.89 -6.04
CA PHE A 61 8.36 8.59 -4.64
C PHE A 61 9.41 9.10 -3.66
N ASP A 62 10.65 9.19 -4.10
CA ASP A 62 11.77 9.75 -3.32
C ASP A 62 11.80 11.28 -3.29
N GLU A 63 10.95 11.98 -4.06
CA GLU A 63 10.78 13.43 -4.01
C GLU A 63 9.62 13.86 -3.10
N ILE A 64 8.70 12.93 -2.75
CA ILE A 64 7.47 13.28 -2.02
C ILE A 64 7.80 13.87 -0.65
N THR A 65 7.14 14.99 -0.33
CA THR A 65 7.17 15.65 0.98
C THR A 65 5.76 15.79 1.54
N ALA A 66 5.65 16.08 2.83
CA ALA A 66 4.36 16.29 3.49
C ALA A 66 3.53 17.39 2.81
N SER A 67 4.18 18.47 2.38
CA SER A 67 3.53 19.60 1.70
C SER A 67 3.22 19.31 0.22
N SER A 68 3.92 18.37 -0.43
CA SER A 68 3.68 18.06 -1.84
C SER A 68 2.40 17.22 -2.06
N LEU A 69 1.93 16.52 -1.03
CA LEU A 69 0.76 15.65 -1.11
C LEU A 69 -0.51 16.44 -1.46
N VAL A 70 -1.30 15.88 -2.38
CA VAL A 70 -2.53 16.49 -2.87
C VAL A 70 -3.72 16.00 -2.06
N LYS A 71 -4.54 16.94 -1.58
CA LYS A 71 -5.82 16.63 -0.94
C LYS A 71 -6.90 16.53 -1.99
N VAL A 72 -7.69 15.45 -1.94
CA VAL A 72 -8.78 15.16 -2.87
C VAL A 72 -10.05 14.77 -2.14
N ASP A 73 -11.21 14.97 -2.79
CA ASP A 73 -12.51 14.45 -2.35
C ASP A 73 -12.75 13.00 -2.84
N ARG A 74 -13.93 12.45 -2.55
CA ARG A 74 -14.36 11.11 -2.98
C ARG A 74 -14.41 10.93 -4.51
N SER A 75 -14.55 12.02 -5.24
CA SER A 75 -14.65 12.06 -6.72
C SER A 75 -13.33 12.38 -7.39
N CYS A 76 -12.21 12.37 -6.62
CA CYS A 76 -10.87 12.74 -7.11
C CYS A 76 -10.70 14.22 -7.49
N ASN A 77 -11.63 15.10 -7.09
CA ASN A 77 -11.43 16.53 -7.29
C ASN A 77 -10.37 17.05 -6.33
N LYS A 78 -9.44 17.84 -6.83
CA LYS A 78 -8.42 18.48 -5.99
C LYS A 78 -9.05 19.53 -5.07
N LEU A 79 -8.76 19.43 -3.79
CA LEU A 79 -9.13 20.36 -2.73
C LEU A 79 -7.96 21.23 -2.26
N SER A 80 -6.76 20.95 -2.73
CA SER A 80 -5.56 21.74 -2.50
C SER A 80 -4.90 22.12 -3.82
N GLU A 81 -4.21 23.25 -3.82
CA GLU A 81 -3.43 23.66 -4.99
C GLU A 81 -2.25 22.69 -5.20
N SER A 82 -2.05 22.29 -6.44
CA SER A 82 -0.91 21.50 -6.88
C SER A 82 -0.66 21.77 -8.36
N ALA A 83 0.60 21.95 -8.72
CA ALA A 83 1.03 22.06 -10.11
C ALA A 83 0.89 20.74 -10.88
N PHE A 84 0.77 19.61 -10.16
CA PHE A 84 0.65 18.29 -10.74
C PHE A 84 -0.81 17.81 -10.77
N PRO A 85 -1.18 16.98 -11.75
CA PRO A 85 -2.44 16.25 -11.72
C PRO A 85 -2.47 15.17 -10.64
N VAL A 86 -3.63 14.58 -10.43
CA VAL A 86 -3.81 13.32 -9.69
C VAL A 86 -4.05 12.22 -10.72
N ASN A 87 -3.57 11.00 -10.45
CA ASN A 87 -3.80 9.85 -11.32
C ASN A 87 -5.24 9.33 -11.15
N PRO A 88 -6.15 9.49 -12.15
CA PRO A 88 -7.54 9.07 -12.02
C PRO A 88 -7.67 7.55 -11.88
N ALA A 89 -6.88 6.76 -12.62
CA ALA A 89 -6.92 5.30 -12.59
C ALA A 89 -6.56 4.78 -11.19
N GLY A 90 -5.51 5.36 -10.59
CA GLY A 90 -5.11 5.02 -9.23
C GLY A 90 -6.20 5.33 -8.22
N PHE A 91 -6.86 6.47 -8.35
CA PHE A 91 -7.90 6.85 -7.41
C PHE A 91 -9.17 6.01 -7.57
N THR A 92 -9.48 5.47 -8.76
CA THR A 92 -10.62 4.56 -8.97
C THR A 92 -10.52 3.34 -8.05
N ILE A 93 -9.38 2.64 -8.05
CA ILE A 93 -9.14 1.48 -7.17
C ILE A 93 -9.17 1.91 -5.69
N HIS A 94 -8.44 2.96 -5.34
CA HIS A 94 -8.32 3.40 -3.95
C HIS A 94 -9.64 3.91 -3.38
N SER A 95 -10.41 4.70 -4.15
CA SER A 95 -11.71 5.18 -3.70
C SER A 95 -12.69 4.05 -3.47
N ALA A 96 -12.69 3.00 -4.31
CA ALA A 96 -13.52 1.82 -4.11
C ALA A 96 -13.27 1.17 -2.74
N ILE A 97 -11.99 0.97 -2.40
CA ILE A 97 -11.59 0.33 -1.14
C ILE A 97 -11.90 1.22 0.07
N HIS A 98 -11.55 2.51 -0.01
CA HIS A 98 -11.87 3.45 1.06
C HIS A 98 -13.38 3.58 1.31
N GLN A 99 -14.22 3.46 0.27
CA GLN A 99 -15.68 3.51 0.43
C GLN A 99 -16.25 2.23 1.06
N ALA A 100 -15.66 1.07 0.75
CA ALA A 100 -16.13 -0.21 1.25
C ALA A 100 -15.83 -0.45 2.73
N ARG A 101 -14.77 0.20 3.26
CA ARG A 101 -14.26 -0.10 4.60
C ARG A 101 -13.88 1.16 5.36
N GLU A 102 -14.55 1.42 6.49
CA GLU A 102 -14.20 2.55 7.37
C GLU A 102 -12.79 2.41 7.97
N ASN A 103 -12.35 1.19 8.24
CA ASN A 103 -11.01 0.91 8.77
C ASN A 103 -9.90 0.91 7.70
N ALA A 104 -10.21 1.16 6.43
CA ALA A 104 -9.22 1.44 5.40
C ALA A 104 -8.71 2.88 5.55
N GLY A 105 -7.81 3.09 6.50
CA GLY A 105 -7.16 4.39 6.71
C GLY A 105 -6.10 4.69 5.65
N CYS A 106 -5.42 3.65 5.15
CA CYS A 106 -4.42 3.76 4.08
C CYS A 106 -4.55 2.60 3.10
N VAL A 107 -4.44 2.90 1.82
CA VAL A 107 -4.36 1.94 0.70
C VAL A 107 -3.05 2.16 -0.03
N LEU A 108 -2.27 1.10 -0.23
CA LEU A 108 -0.97 1.12 -0.87
C LEU A 108 -0.93 0.11 -2.02
N HIS A 109 -0.55 0.55 -3.21
CA HIS A 109 -0.47 -0.25 -4.42
C HIS A 109 0.91 -0.14 -5.06
N THR A 110 1.45 -1.28 -5.52
CA THR A 110 2.77 -1.36 -6.17
C THR A 110 2.75 -2.27 -7.40
N HIS A 111 3.61 -1.95 -8.37
CA HIS A 111 3.90 -2.73 -9.57
C HIS A 111 5.28 -3.38 -9.49
N THR A 112 5.61 -4.00 -8.37
CA THR A 112 6.92 -4.64 -8.22
C THR A 112 7.06 -5.83 -9.16
N ARG A 113 8.28 -6.05 -9.64
CA ARG A 113 8.59 -7.17 -10.55
C ARG A 113 8.20 -8.53 -9.95
N ALA A 114 8.52 -8.77 -8.68
CA ALA A 114 8.18 -10.03 -8.02
C ALA A 114 6.67 -10.14 -7.77
N GLY A 115 6.01 -9.04 -7.36
CA GLY A 115 4.56 -8.97 -7.18
C GLY A 115 3.82 -9.30 -8.48
N ILE A 116 4.19 -8.66 -9.60
CA ILE A 116 3.60 -8.95 -10.91
C ILE A 116 3.87 -10.40 -11.32
N ALA A 117 5.11 -10.90 -11.15
CA ALA A 117 5.46 -12.26 -11.52
C ALA A 117 4.61 -13.32 -10.80
N VAL A 118 4.36 -13.14 -9.49
CA VAL A 118 3.50 -14.05 -8.71
C VAL A 118 2.03 -13.84 -9.07
N SER A 119 1.59 -12.60 -9.32
CA SER A 119 0.21 -12.31 -9.71
C SER A 119 -0.20 -12.99 -11.03
N ALA A 120 0.77 -13.25 -11.91
CA ALA A 120 0.57 -13.96 -13.18
C ALA A 120 0.61 -15.50 -13.03
N GLN A 121 0.98 -16.03 -11.86
CA GLN A 121 1.01 -17.48 -11.62
C GLN A 121 -0.37 -17.99 -11.24
N LYS A 122 -0.84 -19.07 -11.89
CA LYS A 122 -2.14 -19.70 -11.58
C LYS A 122 -2.25 -20.16 -10.12
N CYS A 123 -1.13 -20.62 -9.55
CA CYS A 123 -1.08 -21.06 -8.14
C CYS A 123 -1.23 -19.89 -7.14
N GLY A 124 -0.99 -18.64 -7.56
CA GLY A 124 -0.95 -17.50 -6.66
C GLY A 124 0.19 -17.61 -5.64
N VAL A 125 -0.03 -17.12 -4.43
CA VAL A 125 0.94 -17.21 -3.33
C VAL A 125 1.00 -18.63 -2.77
N LEU A 126 2.21 -19.18 -2.73
CA LEU A 126 2.48 -20.50 -2.17
C LEU A 126 2.86 -20.43 -0.69
N PRO A 127 2.44 -21.39 0.14
CA PRO A 127 2.79 -21.45 1.57
C PRO A 127 4.20 -22.03 1.76
N ILE A 128 5.24 -21.28 1.37
CA ILE A 128 6.64 -21.74 1.38
C ILE A 128 7.54 -21.00 2.35
N SER A 129 6.98 -20.05 3.10
CA SER A 129 7.76 -19.23 4.05
C SER A 129 6.87 -18.74 5.19
N GLN A 130 7.47 -18.31 6.30
CA GLN A 130 6.74 -17.64 7.38
C GLN A 130 6.03 -16.37 6.89
N GLN A 131 6.65 -15.61 5.98
CA GLN A 131 6.06 -14.43 5.39
C GLN A 131 4.78 -14.78 4.60
N SER A 132 4.84 -15.85 3.79
CA SER A 132 3.66 -16.28 3.03
C SER A 132 2.50 -16.74 3.91
N THR A 133 2.77 -17.34 5.08
CA THR A 133 1.68 -17.71 6.01
C THR A 133 0.95 -16.49 6.57
N CYS A 134 1.68 -15.40 6.84
CA CYS A 134 1.07 -14.13 7.26
C CYS A 134 0.20 -13.53 6.16
N VAL A 135 0.69 -13.52 4.91
CA VAL A 135 -0.06 -12.99 3.76
C VAL A 135 -1.30 -13.84 3.49
N LEU A 136 -1.16 -15.17 3.42
CA LEU A 136 -2.25 -16.11 3.14
C LEU A 136 -3.37 -16.04 4.17
N SER A 137 -3.08 -15.59 5.40
CA SER A 137 -4.09 -15.44 6.44
C SER A 137 -5.15 -14.38 6.14
N SER A 138 -4.90 -13.48 5.18
CA SER A 138 -5.81 -12.36 4.83
C SER A 138 -5.64 -11.93 3.36
N LEU A 139 -5.45 -12.89 2.46
CA LEU A 139 -5.20 -12.66 1.03
C LEU A 139 -6.46 -12.88 0.21
N ALA A 140 -6.76 -11.93 -0.66
CA ALA A 140 -7.76 -12.02 -1.72
C ALA A 140 -7.10 -11.83 -3.10
N TYR A 141 -7.85 -12.18 -4.14
CA TYR A 141 -7.43 -12.01 -5.53
C TYR A 141 -8.50 -11.26 -6.30
N HIS A 142 -8.08 -10.42 -7.25
CA HIS A 142 -8.96 -9.74 -8.19
C HIS A 142 -8.44 -9.97 -9.61
N ASP A 143 -9.31 -10.39 -10.52
CA ASP A 143 -8.95 -10.66 -11.90
C ASP A 143 -8.68 -9.36 -12.68
N TYR A 144 -7.80 -9.43 -13.68
CA TYR A 144 -7.39 -8.28 -14.45
C TYR A 144 -8.49 -7.84 -15.43
N GLU A 145 -9.01 -6.63 -15.27
CA GLU A 145 -10.05 -6.05 -16.11
C GLU A 145 -9.53 -4.92 -17.03
N GLY A 146 -8.22 -4.76 -17.14
CA GLY A 146 -7.59 -3.69 -17.90
C GLY A 146 -7.12 -2.54 -17.01
N VAL A 147 -6.95 -1.35 -17.60
CA VAL A 147 -6.63 -0.15 -16.83
C VAL A 147 -7.88 0.31 -16.07
N ALA A 148 -7.79 0.47 -14.76
CA ALA A 148 -8.89 0.78 -13.85
C ALA A 148 -9.41 2.22 -14.03
N LEU A 149 -10.11 2.46 -15.13
CA LEU A 149 -10.73 3.75 -15.46
C LEU A 149 -12.27 3.72 -15.36
N ARG A 150 -12.84 2.52 -15.12
CA ARG A 150 -14.29 2.30 -15.16
C ARG A 150 -14.85 2.11 -13.77
N ASP A 151 -15.90 2.84 -13.45
CA ASP A 151 -16.58 2.74 -12.16
C ASP A 151 -17.28 1.39 -11.95
N GLU A 152 -17.60 0.66 -13.03
CA GLU A 152 -18.21 -0.66 -12.97
C GLU A 152 -17.30 -1.75 -12.35
N GLU A 153 -16.00 -1.53 -12.27
CA GLU A 153 -15.04 -2.41 -11.61
C GLU A 153 -15.12 -2.31 -10.08
N LYS A 154 -15.46 -1.12 -9.54
CA LYS A 154 -15.45 -0.85 -8.10
C LYS A 154 -16.22 -1.87 -7.24
N PRO A 155 -17.46 -2.26 -7.58
CA PRO A 155 -18.19 -3.25 -6.78
C PRO A 155 -17.51 -4.62 -6.74
N ARG A 156 -16.83 -5.03 -7.81
CA ARG A 156 -16.11 -6.31 -7.87
C ARG A 156 -14.83 -6.26 -7.04
N LEU A 157 -14.04 -5.18 -7.15
CA LEU A 157 -12.89 -4.94 -6.27
C LEU A 157 -13.28 -4.99 -4.79
N GLN A 158 -14.42 -4.38 -4.42
CA GLN A 158 -14.92 -4.38 -3.05
C GLN A 158 -15.34 -5.77 -2.60
N ALA A 159 -16.04 -6.51 -3.46
CA ALA A 159 -16.51 -7.87 -3.17
C ALA A 159 -15.32 -8.84 -3.01
N ASP A 160 -14.35 -8.77 -3.93
CA ASP A 160 -13.17 -9.62 -3.93
C ASP A 160 -12.28 -9.35 -2.72
N LEU A 161 -12.02 -8.10 -2.38
CA LEU A 161 -11.24 -7.74 -1.21
C LEU A 161 -11.92 -8.19 0.11
N GLY A 162 -13.23 -7.99 0.22
CA GLY A 162 -13.99 -8.30 1.43
C GLY A 162 -13.34 -7.71 2.69
N SER A 163 -13.06 -8.58 3.67
CA SER A 163 -12.37 -8.21 4.92
C SER A 163 -10.84 -8.37 4.87
N CYS A 164 -10.28 -8.81 3.74
CA CYS A 164 -8.85 -9.07 3.60
C CYS A 164 -8.03 -7.78 3.57
N ASN A 165 -6.76 -7.87 4.00
CA ASN A 165 -5.83 -6.74 4.01
C ASN A 165 -4.80 -6.79 2.87
N PHE A 166 -4.70 -7.93 2.18
CA PHE A 166 -3.85 -8.14 1.02
C PHE A 166 -4.75 -8.46 -0.17
N LEU A 167 -4.56 -7.76 -1.28
CA LEU A 167 -5.24 -8.04 -2.55
C LEU A 167 -4.19 -8.22 -3.63
N MET A 168 -4.15 -9.39 -4.23
CA MET A 168 -3.35 -9.62 -5.42
C MET A 168 -4.19 -9.29 -6.65
N LEU A 169 -3.81 -8.24 -7.34
CA LEU A 169 -4.38 -7.87 -8.63
C LEU A 169 -3.71 -8.74 -9.69
N ARG A 170 -4.45 -9.69 -10.29
CA ARG A 170 -3.94 -10.64 -11.29
C ARG A 170 -3.31 -9.91 -12.47
N ASN A 171 -2.11 -10.34 -12.89
CA ASN A 171 -1.36 -9.76 -14.00
C ASN A 171 -1.05 -8.25 -13.87
N HIS A 172 -1.17 -7.68 -12.64
CA HIS A 172 -1.07 -6.25 -12.44
C HIS A 172 -0.10 -5.89 -11.30
N GLY A 173 -0.35 -6.37 -10.08
CA GLY A 173 0.50 -6.00 -8.96
C GLY A 173 -0.12 -6.34 -7.60
N LEU A 174 0.39 -5.66 -6.58
CA LEU A 174 0.03 -5.89 -5.19
C LEU A 174 -0.72 -4.67 -4.61
N LEU A 175 -1.70 -4.94 -3.77
CA LEU A 175 -2.40 -3.90 -3.02
C LEU A 175 -2.53 -4.33 -1.56
N THR A 176 -2.34 -3.38 -0.65
CA THR A 176 -2.54 -3.60 0.79
C THR A 176 -3.39 -2.51 1.40
N VAL A 177 -4.14 -2.90 2.43
CA VAL A 177 -5.01 -2.03 3.21
C VAL A 177 -4.55 -2.03 4.65
N GLY A 178 -4.38 -0.85 5.23
CA GLY A 178 -4.02 -0.65 6.63
C GLY A 178 -4.93 0.35 7.33
N ARG A 179 -4.99 0.26 8.65
CA ARG A 179 -5.64 1.29 9.47
C ARG A 179 -4.83 2.59 9.49
N THR A 180 -3.51 2.45 9.33
CA THR A 180 -2.53 3.52 9.28
C THR A 180 -1.60 3.34 8.08
N VAL A 181 -0.84 4.36 7.73
CA VAL A 181 0.24 4.27 6.73
C VAL A 181 1.26 3.20 7.13
N ALA A 182 1.60 3.15 8.41
CA ALA A 182 2.52 2.16 8.96
C ALA A 182 2.04 0.72 8.71
N ASP A 183 0.74 0.45 8.99
CA ASP A 183 0.16 -0.89 8.78
C ASP A 183 0.15 -1.28 7.29
N ALA A 184 -0.25 -0.35 6.42
CA ALA A 184 -0.27 -0.59 4.98
C ALA A 184 1.13 -0.86 4.43
N PHE A 185 2.13 -0.08 4.86
CA PHE A 185 3.52 -0.27 4.47
C PHE A 185 4.09 -1.60 4.96
N MET A 186 3.89 -1.96 6.23
CA MET A 186 4.39 -3.22 6.79
C MET A 186 3.75 -4.43 6.10
N SER A 187 2.46 -4.34 5.78
CA SER A 187 1.76 -5.34 4.99
C SER A 187 2.38 -5.47 3.59
N MET A 188 2.63 -4.35 2.90
CA MET A 188 3.24 -4.36 1.57
C MET A 188 4.66 -4.92 1.61
N TYR A 189 5.47 -4.54 2.59
CA TYR A 189 6.82 -5.08 2.78
C TYR A 189 6.80 -6.60 2.94
N THR A 190 5.86 -7.13 3.72
CA THR A 190 5.70 -8.58 3.91
C THR A 190 5.21 -9.25 2.63
N PHE A 191 4.27 -8.64 1.92
CA PHE A 191 3.72 -9.18 0.68
C PHE A 191 4.76 -9.24 -0.44
N GLU A 192 5.51 -8.16 -0.63
CA GLU A 192 6.60 -8.12 -1.60
C GLU A 192 7.69 -9.15 -1.30
N ASN A 193 8.12 -9.28 -0.04
CA ASN A 193 9.11 -10.30 0.33
C ASN A 193 8.58 -11.72 0.12
N THR A 194 7.28 -11.96 0.36
CA THR A 194 6.64 -13.23 0.03
C THR A 194 6.76 -13.54 -1.46
N CYS A 195 6.49 -12.57 -2.32
CA CYS A 195 6.60 -12.72 -3.76
C CYS A 195 8.06 -12.93 -4.21
N ARG A 196 9.02 -12.17 -3.66
CA ARG A 196 10.46 -12.33 -3.95
C ARG A 196 10.94 -13.73 -3.59
N ILE A 197 10.61 -14.20 -2.38
CA ILE A 197 10.97 -15.54 -1.92
C ILE A 197 10.40 -16.61 -2.86
N GLN A 198 9.14 -16.47 -3.29
CA GLN A 198 8.52 -17.42 -4.21
C GLN A 198 9.20 -17.45 -5.58
N VAL A 199 9.49 -16.28 -6.15
CA VAL A 199 10.20 -16.18 -7.44
C VAL A 199 11.57 -16.82 -7.34
N ASP A 200 12.34 -16.53 -6.28
CA ASP A 200 13.67 -17.08 -6.06
C ASP A 200 13.64 -18.61 -5.83
N ALA A 201 12.68 -19.10 -5.04
CA ALA A 201 12.54 -20.53 -4.76
C ALA A 201 12.14 -21.33 -6.01
N LEU A 202 11.32 -20.75 -6.89
CA LEU A 202 10.90 -21.40 -8.15
C LEU A 202 11.98 -21.36 -9.24
N ALA A 203 12.91 -20.40 -9.20
CA ALA A 203 13.92 -20.20 -10.23
C ALA A 203 14.86 -21.42 -10.38
N GLY A 204 15.12 -22.15 -9.30
CA GLY A 204 15.99 -23.33 -9.31
C GLY A 204 15.34 -24.61 -9.80
N GLY A 205 14.03 -24.64 -10.04
CA GLY A 205 13.29 -25.85 -10.47
C GLY A 205 13.32 -27.01 -9.47
N GLN A 206 13.71 -26.75 -8.24
CA GLN A 206 13.75 -27.76 -7.17
C GLN A 206 12.34 -27.98 -6.59
N GLU A 207 12.10 -29.17 -6.05
CA GLU A 207 10.88 -29.46 -5.32
C GLU A 207 10.79 -28.58 -4.07
N LEU A 208 9.63 -27.99 -3.83
CA LEU A 208 9.42 -27.08 -2.71
C LEU A 208 8.84 -27.81 -1.50
N THR A 209 9.37 -27.49 -0.32
CA THR A 209 8.75 -27.87 0.95
C THR A 209 7.63 -26.90 1.30
N MET A 210 6.37 -27.36 1.26
CA MET A 210 5.22 -26.55 1.63
C MET A 210 5.02 -26.53 3.14
N VAL A 211 4.56 -25.39 3.67
CA VAL A 211 4.12 -25.31 5.08
C VAL A 211 2.89 -26.19 5.27
N ASP A 212 2.87 -26.95 6.35
CA ASP A 212 1.74 -27.84 6.69
C ASP A 212 0.44 -27.02 6.76
N PRO A 213 -0.63 -27.43 6.06
CA PRO A 213 -1.92 -26.74 6.09
C PRO A 213 -2.50 -26.54 7.51
N ARG A 214 -2.16 -27.40 8.46
CA ARG A 214 -2.57 -27.23 9.86
C ARG A 214 -1.97 -26.00 10.51
N ILE A 215 -0.78 -25.57 10.09
CA ILE A 215 -0.13 -24.34 10.58
C ILE A 215 -0.85 -23.12 10.02
N LEU A 216 -1.37 -23.18 8.79
CA LEU A 216 -2.09 -22.05 8.18
C LEU A 216 -3.43 -21.78 8.90
N GLN A 217 -4.05 -22.83 9.47
CA GLN A 217 -5.24 -22.68 10.29
C GLN A 217 -4.87 -21.96 11.59
N GLY A 218 -5.47 -20.81 11.86
CA GLY A 218 -5.18 -20.00 13.05
C GLY A 218 -4.06 -18.95 12.88
N MET A 219 -3.33 -18.96 11.76
CA MET A 219 -2.28 -17.96 11.52
C MET A 219 -2.80 -16.52 11.59
N SER A 220 -4.05 -16.26 11.22
CA SER A 220 -4.62 -14.90 11.32
C SER A 220 -4.68 -14.40 12.77
N GLU A 221 -5.01 -15.29 13.72
CA GLU A 221 -5.06 -14.96 15.15
C GLU A 221 -3.65 -14.82 15.73
N VAL A 222 -2.75 -15.74 15.39
CA VAL A 222 -1.34 -15.69 15.79
C VAL A 222 -0.68 -14.42 15.23
N THR A 223 -0.86 -14.14 13.95
CA THR A 223 -0.32 -12.92 13.33
C THR A 223 -0.82 -11.68 14.05
N ARG A 224 -2.13 -11.62 14.34
CA ARG A 224 -2.73 -10.48 15.04
C ARG A 224 -2.19 -10.31 16.47
N SER A 225 -2.00 -11.41 17.20
CA SER A 225 -1.53 -11.37 18.60
C SER A 225 -0.05 -11.01 18.71
N VAL A 226 0.80 -11.52 17.80
CA VAL A 226 2.26 -11.34 17.87
C VAL A 226 2.71 -10.04 17.20
N THR A 227 2.03 -9.60 16.14
CA THR A 227 2.52 -8.47 15.35
C THR A 227 1.86 -7.14 15.69
N VAL A 228 0.76 -7.10 16.41
CA VAL A 228 0.00 -5.87 16.72
C VAL A 228 0.01 -4.90 15.53
N GLY A 229 -0.87 -5.13 14.53
CA GLY A 229 -0.87 -4.35 13.30
C GLY A 229 0.36 -4.63 12.42
N MET A 230 0.69 -5.91 12.17
CA MET A 230 1.86 -6.37 11.39
C MET A 230 3.21 -5.85 11.93
N GLY A 231 3.29 -5.55 13.21
CA GLY A 231 4.49 -5.01 13.84
C GLY A 231 4.73 -3.53 13.57
N SER A 232 3.74 -2.82 13.05
CA SER A 232 3.87 -1.40 12.70
C SER A 232 4.29 -0.54 13.90
N GLY A 233 3.73 -0.79 15.08
CA GLY A 233 4.11 -0.09 16.32
C GLY A 233 5.58 -0.24 16.72
N LEU A 234 6.25 -1.32 16.31
CA LEU A 234 7.66 -1.58 16.61
C LEU A 234 8.57 -1.13 15.45
N ALA A 235 8.22 -1.48 14.22
CA ALA A 235 9.07 -1.24 13.06
C ALA A 235 8.98 0.20 12.55
N TRP A 236 7.79 0.82 12.57
CA TRP A 236 7.59 2.16 12.02
C TRP A 236 8.50 3.22 12.63
N PRO A 237 8.63 3.36 13.95
CA PRO A 237 9.56 4.32 14.52
C PRO A 237 11.02 4.06 14.12
N ALA A 238 11.41 2.81 13.92
CA ALA A 238 12.76 2.47 13.45
C ALA A 238 12.97 2.85 11.98
N LEU A 239 11.94 2.67 11.15
CA LEU A 239 11.94 3.08 9.74
C LEU A 239 11.99 4.61 9.59
N LEU A 240 11.25 5.36 10.41
CA LEU A 240 11.33 6.81 10.45
C LEU A 240 12.75 7.29 10.83
N ARG A 241 13.37 6.68 11.85
CA ARG A 241 14.77 7.00 12.21
C ARG A 241 15.75 6.64 11.08
N LYS A 242 15.45 5.59 10.29
CA LYS A 242 16.24 5.28 9.08
C LYS A 242 16.12 6.39 8.05
N LEU A 243 14.89 6.83 7.74
CA LEU A 243 14.66 7.94 6.81
C LEU A 243 15.30 9.24 7.28
N ASP A 244 15.19 9.57 8.57
CA ASP A 244 15.79 10.78 9.15
C ASP A 244 17.32 10.83 8.96
N ARG A 245 17.97 9.66 8.95
CA ARG A 245 19.42 9.59 8.67
C ARG A 245 19.74 9.64 7.17
N MET A 246 18.80 9.24 6.30
CA MET A 246 18.97 9.27 4.86
C MET A 246 18.68 10.67 4.29
N ASP A 247 17.47 11.14 4.53
CA ASP A 247 16.99 12.46 4.11
C ASP A 247 15.70 12.81 4.90
N PRO A 248 15.74 13.75 5.86
CA PRO A 248 14.58 14.17 6.62
C PRO A 248 13.60 15.06 5.82
N GLY A 249 13.90 15.40 4.56
CA GLY A 249 13.11 16.30 3.73
C GLY A 249 11.67 15.88 3.49
N TYR A 250 11.31 14.61 3.75
CA TYR A 250 9.92 14.16 3.67
C TYR A 250 8.99 14.87 4.67
N LYS A 251 9.53 15.48 5.72
CA LYS A 251 8.77 16.20 6.76
C LYS A 251 8.42 17.65 6.41
N THR A 252 8.85 18.14 5.24
CA THR A 252 8.63 19.53 4.82
C THR A 252 7.36 19.73 4.01
#